data_2b8549c4e7afc2a628c0b2966c21acfc
#
_entry.id   2b8549c4e7afc2a628c0b2966c21acfc
#
_cell.length_a   1.000
_cell.length_b   1.000
_cell.length_c   1.000
_cell.angle_alpha   90.00
_cell.angle_beta   90.00
_cell.angle_gamma   90.00
#
_symmetry.space_group_name_H-M   'P 1'
#
loop_
_entity.id
_entity.type
_entity.pdbx_description
1 polymer ?
#
loop_
_entity_poly.entity_id
_entity_poly.type
_entity_poly.pdbx_seq_one_letter_code
_entity_poly.pdbx_strand_id
1 'polypeptide(L)'
;ITQKPDYLKAFKATERRWGVPTHVQMATIYYESRYRADARTPHKYVLGIIPMGRVSSAYGFSQALDGTWEEYQREAGRRSSKRDRINHATDFIGWYMNKTREKNGIALSDARNQYLAYHEGHTGYARGSYKSKSWLLGVADKVAARADMYQAQLANCRKFR
;
A
#
# COMPACT_ATOMS: atom_id res chain seq x y z
N ILE A 1 -6.20 13.69 -7.72
CA ILE A 1 -5.25 14.44 -6.89
C ILE A 1 -5.52 15.94 -6.96
N THR A 2 -5.82 16.52 -8.10
CA THR A 2 -6.21 17.93 -8.22
C THR A 2 -7.47 18.27 -7.42
N GLN A 3 -8.35 17.30 -7.20
CA GLN A 3 -9.57 17.43 -6.40
C GLN A 3 -9.34 17.23 -4.88
N LYS A 4 -8.17 16.68 -4.48
CA LYS A 4 -7.82 16.41 -3.08
C LYS A 4 -6.37 16.80 -2.82
N PRO A 5 -6.07 18.10 -2.65
CA PRO A 5 -4.70 18.61 -2.46
C PRO A 5 -4.00 18.03 -1.23
N ASP A 6 -4.74 17.68 -0.19
CA ASP A 6 -4.19 17.08 1.03
C ASP A 6 -3.59 15.68 0.79
N TYR A 7 -4.10 14.95 -0.20
CA TYR A 7 -3.53 13.67 -0.58
C TYR A 7 -2.12 13.83 -1.14
N LEU A 8 -1.92 14.85 -1.99
CA LEU A 8 -0.60 15.15 -2.53
C LEU A 8 0.39 15.52 -1.44
N LYS A 9 -0.01 16.36 -0.48
CA LYS A 9 0.85 16.71 0.67
C LYS A 9 1.27 15.47 1.44
N ALA A 10 0.34 14.54 1.66
CA ALA A 10 0.62 13.28 2.34
C ALA A 10 1.62 12.43 1.57
N PHE A 11 1.42 12.21 0.27
CA PHE A 11 2.35 11.47 -0.59
C PHE A 11 3.75 12.09 -0.61
N LYS A 12 3.85 13.40 -0.76
CA LYS A 12 5.13 14.13 -0.76
C LYS A 12 5.83 14.07 0.60
N ALA A 13 5.09 14.10 1.69
CA ALA A 13 5.66 13.93 3.03
C ALA A 13 6.27 12.52 3.22
N THR A 14 5.57 11.49 2.77
CA THR A 14 6.06 10.11 2.78
C THR A 14 7.28 9.92 1.88
N GLU A 15 7.27 10.51 0.67
CA GLU A 15 8.41 10.48 -0.25
C GLU A 15 9.65 11.11 0.38
N ARG A 16 9.51 12.26 1.05
CA ARG A 16 10.62 12.91 1.76
C ARG A 16 11.14 12.09 2.94
N ARG A 17 10.24 11.44 3.69
CA ARG A 17 10.61 10.67 4.88
C ARG A 17 11.25 9.33 4.55
N TRP A 18 10.68 8.61 3.58
CA TRP A 18 11.00 7.21 3.32
C TRP A 18 11.64 6.94 1.96
N GLY A 19 11.66 7.93 1.07
CA GLY A 19 12.21 7.79 -0.28
C GLY A 19 11.31 7.04 -1.27
N VAL A 20 10.10 6.64 -0.87
CA VAL A 20 9.15 5.94 -1.76
C VAL A 20 8.53 6.95 -2.73
N PRO A 21 8.70 6.79 -4.05
CA PRO A 21 8.18 7.76 -5.01
C PRO A 21 6.65 7.91 -4.91
N THR A 22 6.16 9.14 -5.06
CA THR A 22 4.73 9.47 -5.01
C THR A 22 3.89 8.55 -5.90
N HIS A 23 4.32 8.29 -7.14
CA HIS A 23 3.58 7.46 -8.10
C HIS A 23 3.46 5.99 -7.65
N VAL A 24 4.48 5.46 -6.95
CA VAL A 24 4.44 4.09 -6.39
C VAL A 24 3.42 4.00 -5.27
N GLN A 25 3.42 4.96 -4.34
CA GLN A 25 2.44 5.05 -3.26
C GLN A 25 1.01 5.13 -3.80
N MET A 26 0.80 5.99 -4.81
CA MET A 26 -0.50 6.18 -5.45
C MET A 26 -1.03 4.91 -6.09
N ALA A 27 -0.20 4.18 -6.83
CA ALA A 27 -0.56 2.93 -7.48
C ALA A 27 -0.91 1.85 -6.45
N THR A 28 -0.13 1.74 -5.37
CA THR A 28 -0.40 0.80 -4.28
C THR A 28 -1.75 1.08 -3.64
N ILE A 29 -2.05 2.30 -3.20
CA ILE A 29 -3.34 2.66 -2.61
C ILE A 29 -4.51 2.41 -3.57
N TYR A 30 -4.31 2.69 -4.86
CA TYR A 30 -5.35 2.40 -5.84
C TYR A 30 -5.73 0.91 -5.87
N TYR A 31 -4.76 0.01 -5.86
CA TYR A 31 -5.04 -1.43 -5.90
C TYR A 31 -5.47 -1.99 -4.56
N GLU A 32 -5.06 -1.40 -3.44
CA GLU A 32 -5.50 -1.81 -2.11
C GLU A 32 -6.95 -1.40 -1.79
N SER A 33 -7.30 -0.15 -2.00
CA SER A 33 -8.58 0.40 -1.51
C SER A 33 -9.37 1.22 -2.52
N ARG A 34 -8.84 1.48 -3.72
CA ARG A 34 -9.40 2.46 -4.68
C ARG A 34 -9.56 3.85 -4.05
N TYR A 35 -8.65 4.22 -3.16
CA TYR A 35 -8.71 5.45 -2.35
C TYR A 35 -9.92 5.54 -1.40
N ARG A 36 -10.48 4.40 -1.00
CA ARG A 36 -11.56 4.36 -0.01
C ARG A 36 -10.95 4.29 1.39
N ALA A 37 -11.29 5.27 2.24
CA ALA A 37 -10.78 5.39 3.59
C ALA A 37 -11.25 4.25 4.51
N ASP A 38 -12.44 3.74 4.26
CA ASP A 38 -13.14 2.73 5.05
C ASP A 38 -13.15 1.34 4.42
N ALA A 39 -12.28 1.10 3.42
CA ALA A 39 -12.23 -0.17 2.72
C ALA A 39 -11.97 -1.32 3.70
N ARG A 40 -12.80 -2.36 3.62
CA ARG A 40 -12.72 -3.58 4.43
C ARG A 40 -12.87 -4.82 3.57
N THR A 41 -12.28 -5.93 4.01
CA THR A 41 -12.53 -7.23 3.40
C THR A 41 -13.98 -7.68 3.65
N PRO A 42 -14.58 -8.49 2.75
CA PRO A 42 -15.92 -9.02 2.94
C PRO A 42 -15.99 -9.94 4.18
N HIS A 43 -17.20 -10.10 4.70
CA HIS A 43 -17.47 -11.08 5.74
C HIS A 43 -17.40 -12.50 5.18
N LYS A 44 -16.88 -13.43 5.98
CA LYS A 44 -17.07 -14.86 5.76
C LYS A 44 -18.44 -15.28 6.31
N TYR A 45 -19.12 -16.15 5.60
CA TYR A 45 -20.37 -16.74 6.04
C TYR A 45 -20.25 -18.25 6.05
N VAL A 46 -20.77 -18.88 7.11
CA VAL A 46 -20.98 -20.33 7.16
C VAL A 46 -22.40 -20.62 6.69
N LEU A 47 -22.56 -21.60 5.79
CA LEU A 47 -23.83 -21.94 5.15
C LEU A 47 -24.52 -20.74 4.45
N GLY A 48 -23.74 -19.71 4.06
CA GLY A 48 -24.25 -18.53 3.39
C GLY A 48 -25.06 -17.56 4.26
N ILE A 49 -25.26 -17.85 5.54
CA ILE A 49 -26.20 -17.11 6.42
C ILE A 49 -25.55 -16.66 7.73
N ILE A 50 -24.66 -17.47 8.32
CA ILE A 50 -24.07 -17.19 9.64
C ILE A 50 -22.78 -16.40 9.45
N PRO A 51 -22.68 -15.13 9.90
CA PRO A 51 -21.45 -14.34 9.80
C PRO A 51 -20.37 -14.89 10.74
N MET A 52 -19.21 -15.25 10.17
CA MET A 52 -18.03 -15.76 10.89
C MET A 52 -16.89 -14.71 10.98
N GLY A 53 -17.23 -13.44 10.90
CA GLY A 53 -16.26 -12.35 10.85
C GLY A 53 -15.73 -12.06 9.44
N ARG A 54 -14.70 -11.23 9.36
CA ARG A 54 -14.12 -10.81 8.06
C ARG A 54 -13.04 -11.80 7.60
N VAL A 55 -12.80 -11.82 6.29
CA VAL A 55 -11.76 -12.67 5.67
C VAL A 55 -10.37 -12.31 6.20
N SER A 56 -10.11 -11.03 6.48
CA SER A 56 -8.90 -10.57 7.14
C SER A 56 -9.15 -9.27 7.92
N SER A 57 -8.17 -8.86 8.74
CA SER A 57 -8.19 -7.60 9.48
C SER A 57 -7.79 -6.37 8.63
N ALA A 58 -7.53 -6.53 7.34
CA ALA A 58 -7.16 -5.45 6.44
C ALA A 58 -8.21 -4.32 6.44
N TYR A 59 -7.75 -3.09 6.62
CA TYR A 59 -8.61 -1.92 6.71
C TYR A 59 -7.97 -0.65 6.18
N GLY A 60 -8.81 0.22 5.63
CA GLY A 60 -8.46 1.59 5.26
C GLY A 60 -7.74 1.72 3.92
N PHE A 61 -7.11 2.86 3.72
CA PHE A 61 -6.43 3.17 2.46
C PHE A 61 -5.34 2.18 2.07
N SER A 62 -4.53 1.76 3.03
CA SER A 62 -3.37 0.88 2.82
C SER A 62 -3.70 -0.61 2.96
N GLN A 63 -4.90 -0.96 3.40
CA GLN A 63 -5.30 -2.34 3.71
C GLN A 63 -4.34 -3.05 4.68
N ALA A 64 -3.71 -2.28 5.58
CA ALA A 64 -2.84 -2.83 6.61
C ALA A 64 -3.60 -3.77 7.54
N LEU A 65 -2.97 -4.91 7.87
CA LEU A 65 -3.44 -5.85 8.87
C LEU A 65 -3.23 -5.28 10.28
N ASP A 66 -4.05 -5.71 11.25
CA ASP A 66 -3.97 -5.21 12.63
C ASP A 66 -2.56 -5.33 13.22
N GLY A 67 -1.96 -6.52 13.18
CA GLY A 67 -0.62 -6.73 13.76
C GLY A 67 0.48 -5.91 13.09
N THR A 68 0.45 -5.78 11.76
CA THR A 68 1.44 -4.98 11.02
C THR A 68 1.24 -3.48 11.29
N TRP A 69 -0.01 -3.04 11.45
CA TRP A 69 -0.31 -1.66 11.82
C TRP A 69 0.18 -1.32 13.23
N GLU A 70 0.01 -2.23 14.18
CA GLU A 70 0.52 -2.06 15.55
C GLU A 70 2.05 -2.01 15.58
N GLU A 71 2.73 -2.84 14.77
CA GLU A 71 4.18 -2.77 14.61
C GLU A 71 4.62 -1.40 14.09
N TYR A 72 3.97 -0.90 13.04
CA TYR A 72 4.20 0.45 12.53
C TYR A 72 3.99 1.53 13.59
N GLN A 73 2.90 1.46 14.37
CA GLN A 73 2.64 2.43 15.44
C GLN A 73 3.74 2.46 16.50
N ARG A 74 4.32 1.31 16.81
CA ARG A 74 5.45 1.21 17.76
C ARG A 74 6.77 1.73 17.20
N GLU A 75 7.05 1.43 15.94
CA GLU A 75 8.36 1.71 15.33
C GLU A 75 8.48 3.11 14.70
N ALA A 76 7.44 3.57 14.05
CA ALA A 76 7.53 4.75 13.18
C ALA A 76 6.33 5.70 13.28
N GLY A 77 5.16 5.18 13.63
CA GLY A 77 3.93 5.93 13.78
C GLY A 77 3.70 6.43 15.21
N ARG A 78 2.43 6.61 15.53
CA ARG A 78 1.94 6.97 16.87
C ARG A 78 0.75 6.08 17.22
N ARG A 79 0.46 5.90 18.51
CA ARG A 79 -0.77 5.20 18.96
C ARG A 79 -2.05 5.82 18.40
N SER A 80 -2.04 7.12 18.13
CA SER A 80 -3.15 7.86 17.51
C SER A 80 -3.23 7.74 15.99
N SER A 81 -2.26 7.08 15.34
CA SER A 81 -2.29 6.86 13.89
C SER A 81 -3.49 6.01 13.50
N LYS A 82 -4.19 6.40 12.42
CA LYS A 82 -5.42 5.76 11.94
C LYS A 82 -5.30 5.34 10.49
N ARG A 83 -5.75 4.12 10.17
CA ARG A 83 -5.70 3.54 8.81
C ARG A 83 -6.62 4.22 7.80
N ASP A 84 -7.63 4.95 8.26
CA ASP A 84 -8.58 5.74 7.47
C ASP A 84 -8.14 7.20 7.24
N ARG A 85 -6.92 7.55 7.65
CA ARG A 85 -6.30 8.86 7.39
C ARG A 85 -5.20 8.71 6.35
N ILE A 86 -5.31 9.46 5.26
CA ILE A 86 -4.40 9.32 4.11
C ILE A 86 -2.93 9.54 4.50
N ASN A 87 -2.64 10.55 5.33
CA ASN A 87 -1.28 10.85 5.77
C ASN A 87 -0.67 9.73 6.62
N HIS A 88 -1.46 9.07 7.46
CA HIS A 88 -0.98 7.93 8.25
C HIS A 88 -0.83 6.67 7.37
N ALA A 89 -1.76 6.44 6.46
CA ALA A 89 -1.72 5.28 5.57
C ALA A 89 -0.55 5.34 4.57
N THR A 90 -0.24 6.52 4.03
CA THR A 90 0.92 6.69 3.14
C THR A 90 2.23 6.54 3.90
N ASP A 91 2.31 7.08 5.12
CA ASP A 91 3.50 6.94 5.96
C ASP A 91 3.75 5.46 6.33
N PHE A 92 2.70 4.71 6.63
CA PHE A 92 2.76 3.25 6.80
C PHE A 92 3.32 2.55 5.54
N ILE A 93 2.81 2.89 4.36
CA ILE A 93 3.32 2.32 3.10
C ILE A 93 4.81 2.63 2.93
N GLY A 94 5.22 3.86 3.21
CA GLY A 94 6.62 4.28 3.16
C GLY A 94 7.51 3.46 4.09
N TRP A 95 7.10 3.31 5.34
CA TRP A 95 7.79 2.50 6.33
C TRP A 95 7.90 1.03 5.91
N TYR A 96 6.80 0.45 5.44
CA TYR A 96 6.78 -0.95 5.02
C TYR A 96 7.67 -1.21 3.80
N MET A 97 7.59 -0.36 2.78
CA MET A 97 8.41 -0.48 1.57
C MET A 97 9.89 -0.22 1.84
N ASN A 98 10.24 0.65 2.79
CA ASN A 98 11.61 0.81 3.24
C ASN A 98 12.15 -0.48 3.89
N LYS A 99 11.36 -1.13 4.76
CA LYS A 99 11.69 -2.46 5.29
C LYS A 99 11.83 -3.52 4.19
N THR A 100 11.00 -3.46 3.16
CA THR A 100 11.10 -4.34 1.98
C THR A 100 12.44 -4.15 1.26
N ARG A 101 12.90 -2.90 1.08
CA ARG A 101 14.22 -2.63 0.54
C ARG A 101 15.32 -3.23 1.40
N GLU A 102 15.26 -3.05 2.71
CA GLU A 102 16.27 -3.54 3.64
C GLU A 102 16.31 -5.07 3.72
N LYS A 103 15.15 -5.71 3.80
CA LYS A 103 15.04 -7.17 4.00
C LYS A 103 15.13 -7.97 2.71
N ASN A 104 14.61 -7.45 1.60
CA ASN A 104 14.46 -8.18 0.34
C ASN A 104 15.30 -7.59 -0.81
N GLY A 105 16.00 -6.47 -0.58
CA GLY A 105 16.84 -5.83 -1.60
C GLY A 105 16.06 -5.20 -2.76
N ILE A 106 14.77 -4.89 -2.60
CA ILE A 106 13.90 -4.34 -3.64
C ILE A 106 14.01 -2.82 -3.65
N ALA A 107 14.32 -2.24 -4.83
CA ALA A 107 14.35 -0.79 -4.98
C ALA A 107 12.98 -0.16 -4.66
N LEU A 108 12.96 1.02 -4.04
CA LEU A 108 11.73 1.75 -3.68
C LEU A 108 10.94 2.18 -4.91
N SER A 109 11.59 2.32 -6.08
CA SER A 109 10.96 2.62 -7.37
C SER A 109 10.40 1.40 -8.11
N ASP A 110 10.74 0.18 -7.67
CA ASP A 110 10.23 -1.06 -8.26
C ASP A 110 8.82 -1.37 -7.75
N ALA A 111 7.83 -0.71 -8.35
CA ALA A 111 6.43 -0.83 -7.94
C ALA A 111 5.91 -2.27 -7.98
N ARG A 112 6.34 -3.07 -8.98
CA ARG A 112 5.93 -4.46 -9.15
C ARG A 112 6.36 -5.34 -7.98
N ASN A 113 7.64 -5.38 -7.71
CA ASN A 113 8.19 -6.24 -6.64
C ASN A 113 7.87 -5.70 -5.25
N GLN A 114 7.81 -4.38 -5.07
CA GLN A 114 7.31 -3.77 -3.83
C GLN A 114 5.88 -4.21 -3.53
N TYR A 115 5.01 -4.25 -4.54
CA TYR A 115 3.64 -4.71 -4.36
C TYR A 115 3.56 -6.22 -4.04
N LEU A 116 4.36 -7.05 -4.70
CA LEU A 116 4.44 -8.48 -4.39
C LEU A 116 4.84 -8.72 -2.94
N ALA A 117 5.87 -8.04 -2.46
CA ALA A 117 6.31 -8.13 -1.07
C ALA A 117 5.29 -7.54 -0.08
N TYR A 118 4.58 -6.49 -0.49
CA TYR A 118 3.51 -5.88 0.29
C TYR A 118 2.35 -6.86 0.52
N HIS A 119 1.98 -7.60 -0.51
CA HIS A 119 0.90 -8.60 -0.45
C HIS A 119 1.31 -9.87 0.30
N GLU A 120 2.48 -10.42 0.01
CA GLU A 120 2.95 -11.70 0.55
C GLU A 120 3.60 -11.60 1.93
N GLY A 121 3.97 -10.39 2.35
CA GLY A 121 4.87 -10.17 3.48
C GLY A 121 6.33 -10.41 3.10
N HIS A 122 7.25 -9.90 3.91
CA HIS A 122 8.70 -9.98 3.63
C HIS A 122 9.21 -11.43 3.57
N THR A 123 8.75 -12.27 4.49
CA THR A 123 9.12 -13.70 4.54
C THR A 123 8.52 -14.49 3.38
N GLY A 124 7.24 -14.24 3.06
CA GLY A 124 6.55 -14.89 1.93
C GLY A 124 7.21 -14.53 0.60
N TYR A 125 7.56 -13.27 0.40
CA TYR A 125 8.30 -12.84 -0.78
C TYR A 125 9.66 -13.54 -0.88
N ALA A 126 10.44 -13.57 0.20
CA ALA A 126 11.75 -14.23 0.23
C ALA A 126 11.66 -15.73 -0.12
N ARG A 127 10.58 -16.40 0.29
CA ARG A 127 10.29 -17.81 -0.07
C ARG A 127 9.78 -17.98 -1.51
N GLY A 128 9.45 -16.90 -2.19
CA GLY A 128 8.89 -16.95 -3.55
C GLY A 128 7.45 -17.43 -3.61
N SER A 129 6.66 -17.26 -2.54
CA SER A 129 5.25 -17.70 -2.47
C SER A 129 4.36 -17.10 -3.55
N TYR A 130 4.71 -15.92 -4.06
CA TYR A 130 4.01 -15.26 -5.18
C TYR A 130 4.14 -15.99 -6.51
N LYS A 131 5.19 -16.81 -6.71
CA LYS A 131 5.49 -17.46 -8.00
C LYS A 131 4.39 -18.42 -8.47
N SER A 132 3.67 -19.03 -7.53
CA SER A 132 2.52 -19.91 -7.82
C SER A 132 1.18 -19.18 -7.97
N LYS A 133 1.16 -17.86 -7.78
CA LYS A 133 -0.06 -17.03 -7.80
C LYS A 133 -0.12 -16.18 -9.06
N SER A 134 -0.50 -16.78 -10.21
CA SER A 134 -0.59 -16.08 -11.49
C SER A 134 -1.47 -14.83 -11.44
N TRP A 135 -2.57 -14.88 -10.69
CA TRP A 135 -3.45 -13.74 -10.48
C TRP A 135 -2.73 -12.57 -9.78
N LEU A 136 -1.86 -12.85 -8.79
CA LEU A 136 -1.10 -11.82 -8.07
C LEU A 136 -0.01 -11.23 -8.95
N LEU A 137 0.67 -12.05 -9.75
CA LEU A 137 1.63 -11.57 -10.75
C LEU A 137 0.97 -10.62 -11.75
N GLY A 138 -0.23 -10.97 -12.23
CA GLY A 138 -1.01 -10.09 -13.10
C GLY A 138 -1.45 -8.79 -12.43
N VAL A 139 -1.79 -8.80 -11.15
CA VAL A 139 -2.08 -7.57 -10.39
C VAL A 139 -0.82 -6.73 -10.22
N ALA A 140 0.31 -7.33 -9.87
CA ALA A 140 1.58 -6.61 -9.72
C ALA A 140 2.03 -5.93 -11.03
N ASP A 141 1.82 -6.56 -12.18
CA ASP A 141 2.06 -5.94 -13.49
C ASP A 141 1.15 -4.73 -13.73
N LYS A 142 -0.11 -4.81 -13.33
CA LYS A 142 -1.05 -3.67 -13.40
C LYS A 142 -0.67 -2.54 -12.44
N VAL A 143 -0.14 -2.87 -11.26
CA VAL A 143 0.38 -1.85 -10.31
C VAL A 143 1.54 -1.10 -10.94
N ALA A 144 2.51 -1.82 -11.55
CA ALA A 144 3.63 -1.21 -12.24
C ALA A 144 3.19 -0.28 -13.37
N ALA A 145 2.31 -0.76 -14.26
CA ALA A 145 1.78 0.05 -15.36
C ALA A 145 1.04 1.30 -14.88
N ARG A 146 0.31 1.20 -13.77
CA ARG A 146 -0.37 2.35 -13.16
C ARG A 146 0.62 3.32 -12.52
N ALA A 147 1.68 2.84 -11.90
CA ALA A 147 2.75 3.68 -11.36
C ALA A 147 3.41 4.50 -12.48
N ASP A 148 3.73 3.87 -13.61
CA ASP A 148 4.29 4.56 -14.78
C ASP A 148 3.34 5.62 -15.32
N MET A 149 2.05 5.30 -15.43
CA MET A 149 1.02 6.26 -15.84
C MET A 149 0.97 7.48 -14.88
N TYR A 150 0.96 7.23 -13.57
CA TYR A 150 0.96 8.30 -12.58
C TYR A 150 2.24 9.13 -12.63
N GLN A 151 3.40 8.51 -12.84
CA GLN A 151 4.67 9.20 -13.00
C GLN A 151 4.61 10.19 -14.18
N ALA A 152 4.13 9.74 -15.34
CA ALA A 152 3.97 10.59 -16.51
C ALA A 152 2.98 11.75 -16.27
N GLN A 153 1.85 11.48 -15.60
CA GLN A 153 0.87 12.51 -15.25
C GLN A 153 1.44 13.56 -14.29
N LEU A 154 2.20 13.12 -13.28
CA LEU A 154 2.85 14.02 -12.31
C LEU A 154 3.90 14.90 -12.99
N ALA A 155 4.70 14.35 -13.91
CA ALA A 155 5.71 15.11 -14.67
C ALA A 155 5.09 16.21 -15.52
N ASN A 156 3.89 15.99 -16.07
CA ASN A 156 3.18 16.95 -16.93
C ASN A 156 2.32 17.95 -16.15
N CYS A 157 2.17 17.79 -14.84
CA CYS A 157 1.32 18.66 -14.04
C CYS A 157 2.13 19.83 -13.46
N ARG A 158 1.85 21.06 -13.90
CA ARG A 158 2.54 22.30 -13.43
C ARG A 158 2.52 22.50 -11.90
N LYS A 159 1.54 21.93 -11.19
CA LYS A 159 1.43 22.00 -9.72
C LYS A 159 2.44 21.11 -8.98
N PHE A 160 3.18 20.28 -9.70
CA PHE A 160 4.13 19.31 -9.13
C PHE A 160 5.59 19.68 -9.40
N ARG A 161 5.82 20.72 -10.17
CA ARG A 161 7.13 21.36 -10.35
C ARG A 161 7.28 22.45 -9.29
#